data_e1837f78b70ee4de9caee1df7c7eb368
#
_entry.id   e1837f78b70ee4de9caee1df7c7eb368
#
_cell.length_a   1.000
_cell.length_b   1.000
_cell.length_c   1.000
_cell.angle_alpha   90.00
_cell.angle_beta   90.00
_cell.angle_gamma   90.00
#
_symmetry.space_group_name_H-M   'P 1'
#
loop_
_entity.id
_entity.type
_entity.pdbx_description
1 polymer ?
#
loop_
_entity_poly.entity_id
_entity_poly.type
_entity_poly.pdbx_seq_one_letter_code
_entity_poly.pdbx_strand_id
1 'polypeptide(L)'
;MFLDLSDCSCRGRTDILDMLGLIHSFSRYFAVTLSLNANEFQATGEILTLDEAPAGNGGAMGKEAEMARRIREYCGLESLFIHLPDRAYGMDGEKEACVMTRFIKEPNCSTGGGDNFNAGLLFGLIHGLDMESAMVVGNAASGYYVTHGHSASRTEIADYLLNWEQELVMDGIQAAGEDV
;
A
#
# COMPACT_ATOMS: atom_id res chain seq x y z
N MET A 1 -14.81 -3.75 7.01
CA MET A 1 -13.85 -3.90 8.14
C MET A 1 -12.46 -3.63 7.60
N PHE A 2 -11.70 -2.74 8.22
CA PHE A 2 -10.32 -2.46 7.81
C PHE A 2 -9.36 -3.12 8.78
N LEU A 3 -8.36 -3.82 8.25
CA LEU A 3 -7.33 -4.51 9.01
C LEU A 3 -5.94 -4.04 8.56
N ASP A 4 -5.07 -3.89 9.53
CA ASP A 4 -3.64 -3.68 9.38
C ASP A 4 -2.92 -4.73 10.21
N LEU A 5 -1.80 -5.24 9.74
CA LEU A 5 -1.02 -6.22 10.47
C LEU A 5 0.09 -5.54 11.26
N SER A 6 0.39 -6.08 12.41
CA SER A 6 1.64 -5.71 13.09
C SER A 6 2.81 -6.44 12.43
N ASP A 7 4.04 -6.01 12.74
CA ASP A 7 5.27 -6.62 12.27
C ASP A 7 5.23 -8.16 12.37
N CYS A 8 5.30 -8.80 11.21
CA CYS A 8 5.28 -10.25 11.05
C CYS A 8 6.68 -10.88 11.07
N SER A 9 7.76 -10.09 11.14
CA SER A 9 9.14 -10.56 11.00
C SER A 9 9.55 -11.62 12.04
N CYS A 10 8.94 -11.58 13.22
CA CYS A 10 9.19 -12.54 14.31
C CYS A 10 8.17 -13.69 14.37
N ARG A 11 7.25 -13.79 13.41
CA ARG A 11 6.20 -14.82 13.41
C ARG A 11 6.61 -16.03 12.57
N GLY A 12 6.28 -17.21 13.09
CA GLY A 12 6.47 -18.46 12.36
C GLY A 12 5.41 -18.64 11.25
N ARG A 13 5.68 -19.54 10.29
CA ARG A 13 4.74 -19.90 9.21
C ARG A 13 3.34 -20.23 9.74
N THR A 14 3.26 -21.03 10.80
CA THR A 14 1.99 -21.46 11.39
C THR A 14 1.20 -20.26 11.92
N ASP A 15 1.87 -19.35 12.62
CA ASP A 15 1.20 -18.17 13.19
C ASP A 15 0.62 -17.25 12.09
N ILE A 16 1.35 -17.09 10.99
CA ILE A 16 0.88 -16.30 9.85
C ILE A 16 -0.29 -17.00 9.14
N LEU A 17 -0.23 -18.32 8.93
CA LEU A 17 -1.34 -19.08 8.34
C LEU A 17 -2.59 -19.03 9.23
N ASP A 18 -2.44 -19.15 10.54
CA ASP A 18 -3.56 -19.04 11.49
C ASP A 18 -4.19 -17.66 11.46
N MET A 19 -3.37 -16.60 11.38
CA MET A 19 -3.83 -15.22 11.23
C MET A 19 -4.60 -15.01 9.92
N LEU A 20 -4.05 -15.50 8.78
CA LEU A 20 -4.72 -15.39 7.48
C LEU A 20 -6.05 -16.19 7.48
N GLY A 21 -6.07 -17.37 8.11
CA GLY A 21 -7.29 -18.16 8.32
C GLY A 21 -8.34 -17.43 9.16
N LEU A 22 -7.91 -16.67 10.17
CA LEU A 22 -8.80 -15.84 10.97
C LEU A 22 -9.38 -14.68 10.13
N ILE A 23 -8.55 -14.01 9.33
CA ILE A 23 -9.00 -12.97 8.38
C ILE A 23 -10.03 -13.54 7.41
N HIS A 24 -9.77 -14.72 6.84
CA HIS A 24 -10.72 -15.43 5.98
C HIS A 24 -12.06 -15.70 6.71
N SER A 25 -12.01 -16.04 8.00
CA SER A 25 -13.22 -16.25 8.79
C SER A 25 -14.04 -14.97 8.93
N PHE A 26 -13.39 -13.81 9.08
CA PHE A 26 -14.07 -12.51 9.12
C PHE A 26 -14.67 -12.11 7.77
N SER A 27 -14.00 -12.45 6.66
CA SER A 27 -14.49 -12.11 5.31
C SER A 27 -15.84 -12.77 4.97
N ARG A 28 -16.19 -13.83 5.67
CA ARG A 28 -17.53 -14.48 5.54
C ARG A 28 -18.68 -13.63 6.09
N TYR A 29 -18.39 -12.64 6.92
CA TYR A 29 -19.40 -11.81 7.62
C TYR A 29 -19.24 -10.32 7.31
N PHE A 30 -18.06 -9.89 6.84
CA PHE A 30 -17.73 -8.49 6.61
C PHE A 30 -17.04 -8.33 5.26
N ALA A 31 -17.28 -7.21 4.58
CA ALA A 31 -16.38 -6.73 3.55
C ALA A 31 -15.05 -6.33 4.22
N VAL A 32 -14.00 -7.13 4.01
CA VAL A 32 -12.70 -6.95 4.66
C VAL A 32 -11.74 -6.28 3.69
N THR A 33 -11.19 -5.15 4.11
CA THR A 33 -10.06 -4.48 3.49
C THR A 33 -8.82 -4.77 4.34
N LEU A 34 -7.77 -5.29 3.72
CA LEU A 34 -6.47 -5.52 4.37
C LEU A 34 -5.45 -4.54 3.81
N SER A 35 -4.67 -3.91 4.69
CA SER A 35 -3.52 -3.10 4.30
C SER A 35 -2.24 -3.75 4.80
N LEU A 36 -1.22 -3.80 3.95
CA LEU A 36 0.07 -4.43 4.23
C LEU A 36 1.21 -3.46 3.90
N ASN A 37 2.23 -3.44 4.74
CA ASN A 37 3.52 -2.85 4.37
C ASN A 37 4.38 -3.85 3.57
N ALA A 38 5.55 -3.41 3.09
CA ALA A 38 6.44 -4.23 2.27
C ALA A 38 6.83 -5.55 2.95
N ASN A 39 7.16 -5.51 4.25
CA ASN A 39 7.61 -6.69 5.00
C ASN A 39 6.46 -7.67 5.23
N GLU A 40 5.29 -7.16 5.58
CA GLU A 40 4.08 -7.96 5.80
C GLU A 40 3.62 -8.61 4.49
N PHE A 41 3.62 -7.85 3.39
CA PHE A 41 3.30 -8.37 2.06
C PHE A 41 4.25 -9.49 1.65
N GLN A 42 5.56 -9.28 1.81
CA GLN A 42 6.54 -10.30 1.49
C GLN A 42 6.35 -11.56 2.36
N ALA A 43 6.23 -11.39 3.68
CA ALA A 43 6.09 -12.51 4.61
C ALA A 43 4.82 -13.35 4.35
N THR A 44 3.68 -12.69 4.11
CA THR A 44 2.41 -13.36 3.82
C THR A 44 2.42 -14.03 2.45
N GLY A 45 2.97 -13.36 1.44
CA GLY A 45 3.03 -13.85 0.08
C GLY A 45 3.96 -15.05 -0.08
N GLU A 46 5.14 -15.02 0.51
CA GLU A 46 6.07 -16.14 0.50
C GLU A 46 5.45 -17.41 1.10
N ILE A 47 4.73 -17.28 2.21
CA ILE A 47 4.09 -18.40 2.88
C ILE A 47 3.02 -19.06 2.00
N LEU A 48 2.26 -18.26 1.27
CA LEU A 48 1.20 -18.76 0.38
C LEU A 48 1.75 -19.30 -0.95
N THR A 49 3.00 -18.97 -1.32
CA THR A 49 3.61 -19.41 -2.58
C THR A 49 4.59 -20.58 -2.43
N LEU A 50 4.99 -20.94 -1.20
CA LEU A 50 6.02 -21.97 -0.95
C LEU A 50 5.66 -23.37 -1.48
N ASP A 51 4.38 -23.68 -1.65
CA ASP A 51 3.92 -25.02 -2.07
C ASP A 51 3.60 -25.11 -3.57
N GLU A 52 3.86 -24.03 -4.36
CA GLU A 52 3.52 -23.99 -5.77
C GLU A 52 4.75 -23.73 -6.66
N ALA A 53 4.74 -24.34 -7.86
CA ALA A 53 5.77 -24.10 -8.87
C ALA A 53 5.73 -22.61 -9.30
N PRO A 54 6.89 -21.98 -9.59
CA PRO A 54 6.93 -20.58 -9.97
C PRO A 54 6.07 -20.36 -11.22
N ALA A 55 5.01 -19.59 -11.06
CA ALA A 55 4.18 -19.16 -12.18
C ALA A 55 5.02 -18.28 -13.13
N GLY A 56 4.86 -18.57 -14.40
CA GLY A 56 5.56 -18.08 -15.59
C GLY A 56 6.30 -16.74 -15.60
N ASN A 57 6.99 -16.47 -16.68
CA ASN A 57 7.90 -15.37 -17.00
C ASN A 57 7.33 -13.93 -16.90
N GLY A 58 6.56 -13.60 -15.86
CA GLY A 58 6.18 -12.23 -15.54
C GLY A 58 7.37 -11.47 -14.93
N GLY A 59 7.63 -10.23 -15.38
CA GLY A 59 8.60 -9.34 -14.73
C GLY A 59 8.26 -9.11 -13.24
N ALA A 60 9.11 -8.39 -12.50
CA ALA A 60 8.96 -8.20 -11.04
C ALA A 60 7.53 -7.72 -10.64
N MET A 61 6.94 -6.78 -11.36
CA MET A 61 5.57 -6.33 -11.14
C MET A 61 4.51 -7.43 -11.34
N GLY A 62 4.73 -8.34 -12.30
CA GLY A 62 3.81 -9.47 -12.52
C GLY A 62 3.79 -10.46 -11.37
N LYS A 63 4.93 -10.67 -10.70
CA LYS A 63 5.03 -11.55 -9.53
C LYS A 63 4.37 -10.92 -8.29
N GLU A 64 4.56 -9.62 -8.07
CA GLU A 64 3.92 -8.89 -6.97
C GLU A 64 2.39 -8.89 -7.13
N ALA A 65 1.89 -8.60 -8.33
CA ALA A 65 0.46 -8.64 -8.60
C ALA A 65 -0.15 -10.04 -8.39
N GLU A 66 0.54 -11.08 -8.85
CA GLU A 66 0.11 -12.46 -8.63
C GLU A 66 0.09 -12.83 -7.15
N MET A 67 1.13 -12.44 -6.41
CA MET A 67 1.19 -12.67 -4.96
C MET A 67 0.06 -11.93 -4.22
N ALA A 68 -0.23 -10.68 -4.63
CA ALA A 68 -1.33 -9.91 -4.08
C ALA A 68 -2.71 -10.56 -4.34
N ARG A 69 -2.94 -11.06 -5.57
CA ARG A 69 -4.17 -11.81 -5.89
C ARG A 69 -4.34 -13.03 -5.00
N ARG A 70 -3.28 -13.81 -4.79
CA ARG A 70 -3.33 -15.00 -3.93
C ARG A 70 -3.67 -14.67 -2.48
N ILE A 71 -3.06 -13.61 -1.92
CA ILE A 71 -3.40 -13.14 -0.58
C ILE A 71 -4.88 -12.75 -0.52
N ARG A 72 -5.34 -11.96 -1.50
CA ARG A 72 -6.73 -11.52 -1.57
C ARG A 72 -7.70 -12.71 -1.65
N GLU A 73 -7.44 -13.66 -2.54
CA GLU A 73 -8.29 -14.85 -2.74
C GLU A 73 -8.27 -15.76 -1.52
N TYR A 74 -7.09 -16.06 -0.96
CA TYR A 74 -6.97 -16.92 0.22
C TYR A 74 -7.74 -16.36 1.41
N CYS A 75 -7.64 -15.06 1.65
CA CYS A 75 -8.33 -14.39 2.75
C CYS A 75 -9.78 -13.99 2.43
N GLY A 76 -10.23 -14.10 1.18
CA GLY A 76 -11.57 -13.69 0.74
C GLY A 76 -11.81 -12.18 0.92
N LEU A 77 -10.80 -11.34 0.62
CA LEU A 77 -10.86 -9.91 0.87
C LEU A 77 -11.72 -9.18 -0.17
N GLU A 78 -12.45 -8.17 0.27
CA GLU A 78 -13.07 -7.17 -0.61
C GLU A 78 -11.99 -6.38 -1.35
N SER A 79 -11.01 -5.86 -0.60
CA SER A 79 -9.88 -5.13 -1.16
C SER A 79 -8.59 -5.38 -0.39
N LEU A 80 -7.47 -5.28 -1.10
CA LEU A 80 -6.12 -5.37 -0.57
C LEU A 80 -5.34 -4.12 -0.98
N PHE A 81 -4.66 -3.50 -0.03
CA PHE A 81 -3.74 -2.40 -0.28
C PHE A 81 -2.34 -2.76 0.23
N ILE A 82 -1.33 -2.36 -0.53
CA ILE A 82 0.08 -2.58 -0.20
C ILE A 82 0.79 -1.24 -0.33
N HIS A 83 1.37 -0.75 0.76
CA HIS A 83 2.13 0.48 0.73
C HIS A 83 3.64 0.18 0.78
N LEU A 84 4.33 0.71 -0.22
CA LEU A 84 5.76 0.56 -0.42
C LEU A 84 6.43 1.94 -0.32
N PRO A 85 7.77 2.00 -0.14
CA PRO A 85 8.47 3.29 -0.03
C PRO A 85 8.36 4.20 -1.27
N ASP A 86 8.13 3.63 -2.44
CA ASP A 86 8.10 4.30 -3.74
C ASP A 86 6.73 4.29 -4.42
N ARG A 87 5.78 3.49 -3.94
CA ARG A 87 4.44 3.34 -4.53
C ARG A 87 3.43 2.75 -3.55
N ALA A 88 2.16 2.88 -3.87
CA ALA A 88 1.09 2.09 -3.30
C ALA A 88 0.43 1.25 -4.40
N TYR A 89 0.06 0.03 -4.07
CA TYR A 89 -0.69 -0.88 -4.94
C TYR A 89 -2.00 -1.25 -4.26
N GLY A 90 -3.09 -1.22 -5.02
CA GLY A 90 -4.41 -1.57 -4.54
C GLY A 90 -5.11 -2.52 -5.51
N MET A 91 -5.94 -3.41 -4.97
CA MET A 91 -6.82 -4.25 -5.75
C MET A 91 -8.12 -4.54 -5.02
N ASP A 92 -9.19 -4.69 -5.79
CA ASP A 92 -10.48 -5.21 -5.37
C ASP A 92 -10.97 -6.32 -6.33
N GLY A 93 -12.28 -6.61 -6.37
CA GLY A 93 -12.84 -7.61 -7.28
C GLY A 93 -12.86 -7.21 -8.75
N GLU A 94 -12.71 -5.92 -9.06
CA GLU A 94 -12.91 -5.35 -10.39
C GLU A 94 -11.66 -4.67 -10.94
N LYS A 95 -10.81 -4.12 -10.08
CA LYS A 95 -9.71 -3.23 -10.45
C LYS A 95 -8.41 -3.58 -9.74
N GLU A 96 -7.33 -3.25 -10.41
CA GLU A 96 -5.98 -3.16 -9.87
C GLU A 96 -5.40 -1.79 -10.22
N ALA A 97 -4.75 -1.14 -9.28
CA ALA A 97 -4.14 0.16 -9.47
C ALA A 97 -2.78 0.25 -8.78
N CYS A 98 -1.87 1.00 -9.37
CA CYS A 98 -0.57 1.32 -8.80
C CYS A 98 -0.36 2.83 -8.86
N VAL A 99 -0.08 3.43 -7.73
CA VAL A 99 0.16 4.87 -7.59
C VAL A 99 1.56 5.10 -7.07
N MET A 100 2.37 5.80 -7.85
CA MET A 100 3.71 6.19 -7.41
C MET A 100 3.62 7.19 -6.27
N THR A 101 4.61 7.14 -5.36
CA THR A 101 4.73 8.12 -4.28
C THR A 101 6.07 8.83 -4.36
N ARG A 102 6.16 10.01 -3.73
CA ARG A 102 7.42 10.72 -3.58
C ARG A 102 8.35 9.92 -2.68
N PHE A 103 9.48 9.46 -3.21
CA PHE A 103 10.49 8.79 -2.40
C PHE A 103 11.23 9.78 -1.50
N ILE A 104 11.19 9.57 -0.20
CA ILE A 104 11.85 10.42 0.80
C ILE A 104 13.16 9.75 1.22
N LYS A 105 14.29 10.31 0.76
CA LYS A 105 15.62 9.73 1.01
C LYS A 105 16.03 9.75 2.47
N GLU A 106 15.67 10.81 3.19
CA GLU A 106 16.06 11.04 4.58
C GLU A 106 14.82 11.31 5.44
N PRO A 107 14.08 10.24 5.83
CA PRO A 107 12.89 10.41 6.66
C PRO A 107 13.27 10.83 8.09
N ASN A 108 12.56 11.80 8.66
CA ASN A 108 12.68 12.15 10.08
C ASN A 108 12.18 11.03 10.99
N CYS A 109 11.15 10.31 10.55
CA CYS A 109 10.57 9.19 11.28
C CYS A 109 9.97 8.19 10.29
N SER A 110 10.40 6.93 10.31
CA SER A 110 9.83 5.87 9.48
C SER A 110 8.71 5.08 10.19
N THR A 111 8.82 4.93 11.51
CA THR A 111 7.81 4.23 12.32
C THR A 111 6.54 5.06 12.40
N GLY A 112 5.40 4.48 12.04
CA GLY A 112 4.12 5.16 11.95
C GLY A 112 3.76 5.69 10.55
N GLY A 113 4.67 5.55 9.56
CA GLY A 113 4.37 5.89 8.17
C GLY A 113 3.19 5.08 7.62
N GLY A 114 3.14 3.78 7.93
CA GLY A 114 2.03 2.89 7.56
C GLY A 114 0.70 3.30 8.20
N ASP A 115 0.70 3.63 9.49
CA ASP A 115 -0.52 4.11 10.18
C ASP A 115 -1.07 5.38 9.53
N ASN A 116 -0.18 6.30 9.14
CA ASN A 116 -0.58 7.53 8.46
C ASN A 116 -1.06 7.26 7.02
N PHE A 117 -0.43 6.32 6.28
CA PHE A 117 -0.96 5.84 5.01
C PHE A 117 -2.38 5.33 5.16
N ASN A 118 -2.59 4.42 6.11
CA ASN A 118 -3.90 3.82 6.39
C ASN A 118 -4.95 4.87 6.79
N ALA A 119 -4.56 5.86 7.58
CA ALA A 119 -5.46 6.96 7.96
C ALA A 119 -5.88 7.79 6.74
N GLY A 120 -4.93 8.15 5.86
CA GLY A 120 -5.20 8.89 4.63
C GLY A 120 -6.03 8.08 3.62
N LEU A 121 -5.69 6.80 3.42
CA LEU A 121 -6.44 5.86 2.58
C LEU A 121 -7.90 5.74 3.05
N LEU A 122 -8.11 5.47 4.33
CA LEU A 122 -9.45 5.36 4.92
C LEU A 122 -10.23 6.67 4.81
N PHE A 123 -9.58 7.80 5.04
CA PHE A 123 -10.21 9.11 4.85
C PHE A 123 -10.72 9.25 3.42
N GLY A 124 -9.91 8.91 2.41
CA GLY A 124 -10.31 8.94 1.00
C GLY A 124 -11.49 8.03 0.71
N LEU A 125 -11.41 6.76 1.10
CA LEU A 125 -12.46 5.76 0.85
C LEU A 125 -13.80 6.13 1.52
N ILE A 126 -13.78 6.60 2.77
CA ILE A 126 -15.00 7.02 3.50
C ILE A 126 -15.65 8.25 2.82
N HIS A 127 -14.86 9.11 2.20
CA HIS A 127 -15.36 10.29 1.47
C HIS A 127 -15.73 9.98 0.00
N GLY A 128 -15.70 8.71 -0.41
CA GLY A 128 -16.14 8.27 -1.73
C GLY A 128 -15.13 8.51 -2.86
N LEU A 129 -13.86 8.70 -2.54
CA LEU A 129 -12.82 8.71 -3.55
C LEU A 129 -12.65 7.31 -4.14
N ASP A 130 -12.26 7.25 -5.42
CA ASP A 130 -11.85 5.99 -6.04
C ASP A 130 -10.54 5.46 -5.42
N MET A 131 -10.20 4.23 -5.78
CA MET A 131 -9.03 3.52 -5.23
C MET A 131 -7.73 4.31 -5.42
N GLU A 132 -7.48 4.80 -6.62
CA GLU A 132 -6.28 5.55 -6.98
C GLU A 132 -6.18 6.84 -6.19
N SER A 133 -7.25 7.63 -6.16
CA SER A 133 -7.32 8.88 -5.40
C SER A 133 -7.17 8.67 -3.90
N ALA A 134 -7.77 7.62 -3.35
CA ALA A 134 -7.62 7.28 -1.93
C ALA A 134 -6.17 6.88 -1.59
N MET A 135 -5.49 6.12 -2.47
CA MET A 135 -4.06 5.79 -2.31
C MET A 135 -3.17 7.04 -2.41
N VAL A 136 -3.49 8.01 -3.28
CA VAL A 136 -2.78 9.30 -3.35
C VAL A 136 -2.87 10.03 -2.01
N VAL A 137 -4.05 10.08 -1.41
CA VAL A 137 -4.24 10.70 -0.07
C VAL A 137 -3.46 9.93 1.01
N GLY A 138 -3.46 8.60 0.95
CA GLY A 138 -2.66 7.74 1.83
C GLY A 138 -1.16 8.03 1.71
N ASN A 139 -0.64 8.07 0.48
CA ASN A 139 0.75 8.40 0.19
C ASN A 139 1.13 9.80 0.70
N ALA A 140 0.25 10.80 0.52
CA ALA A 140 0.48 12.16 1.00
C ALA A 140 0.52 12.23 2.52
N ALA A 141 -0.39 11.55 3.21
CA ALA A 141 -0.42 11.51 4.67
C ALA A 141 0.84 10.83 5.25
N SER A 142 1.25 9.70 4.67
CA SER A 142 2.49 9.01 5.01
C SER A 142 3.71 9.87 4.73
N GLY A 143 3.82 10.42 3.51
CA GLY A 143 4.93 11.27 3.09
C GLY A 143 5.08 12.51 3.96
N TYR A 144 3.98 13.17 4.30
CA TYR A 144 4.00 14.30 5.24
C TYR A 144 4.54 13.87 6.61
N TYR A 145 3.98 12.77 7.16
CA TYR A 145 4.39 12.26 8.47
C TYR A 145 5.88 11.92 8.53
N VAL A 146 6.40 11.16 7.57
CA VAL A 146 7.81 10.75 7.60
C VAL A 146 8.76 11.93 7.40
N THR A 147 8.29 13.02 6.78
CA THR A 147 9.06 14.26 6.58
C THR A 147 9.03 15.16 7.82
N HIS A 148 7.87 15.30 8.48
CA HIS A 148 7.65 16.29 9.54
C HIS A 148 7.64 15.67 10.96
N GLY A 149 7.48 14.36 11.08
CA GLY A 149 7.46 13.65 12.37
C GLY A 149 6.15 13.76 13.15
N HIS A 150 5.08 14.26 12.52
CA HIS A 150 3.73 14.31 13.09
C HIS A 150 2.67 14.13 12.00
N SER A 151 1.49 13.64 12.39
CA SER A 151 0.37 13.41 11.45
C SER A 151 -0.15 14.72 10.89
N ALA A 152 -0.46 14.72 9.59
CA ALA A 152 -0.97 15.88 8.89
C ALA A 152 -2.43 16.18 9.21
N SER A 153 -2.78 17.45 9.29
CA SER A 153 -4.16 17.91 9.15
C SER A 153 -4.63 17.83 7.69
N ARG A 154 -5.93 17.93 7.47
CA ARG A 154 -6.50 17.94 6.12
C ARG A 154 -5.92 19.04 5.22
N THR A 155 -5.67 20.23 5.79
CA THR A 155 -5.08 21.35 5.05
C THR A 155 -3.64 21.05 4.67
N GLU A 156 -2.85 20.51 5.58
CA GLU A 156 -1.46 20.12 5.33
C GLU A 156 -1.33 19.02 4.28
N ILE A 157 -2.25 18.05 4.24
CA ILE A 157 -2.29 17.06 3.16
C ILE A 157 -2.58 17.73 1.82
N ALA A 158 -3.52 18.66 1.76
CA ALA A 158 -3.84 19.38 0.53
C ALA A 158 -2.65 20.20 0.03
N ASP A 159 -1.99 20.94 0.91
CA ASP A 159 -0.79 21.73 0.59
C ASP A 159 0.38 20.83 0.15
N TYR A 160 0.55 19.68 0.81
CA TYR A 160 1.57 18.69 0.44
C TYR A 160 1.36 18.14 -0.98
N LEU A 161 0.10 17.81 -1.32
CA LEU A 161 -0.26 17.33 -2.66
C LEU A 161 -0.03 18.40 -3.74
N LEU A 162 -0.41 19.66 -3.48
CA LEU A 162 -0.19 20.75 -4.42
C LEU A 162 1.29 20.98 -4.68
N ASN A 163 2.14 20.93 -3.66
CA ASN A 163 3.58 21.05 -3.81
C ASN A 163 4.18 19.87 -4.55
N TRP A 164 3.69 18.65 -4.31
CA TRP A 164 4.14 17.45 -5.01
C TRP A 164 3.84 17.53 -6.51
N GLU A 165 2.64 17.98 -6.90
CA GLU A 165 2.29 18.17 -8.31
C GLU A 165 3.22 19.17 -9.00
N GLN A 166 3.56 20.28 -8.33
CA GLN A 166 4.48 21.30 -8.86
C GLN A 166 5.90 20.74 -9.08
N GLU A 167 6.41 19.93 -8.18
CA GLU A 167 7.72 19.29 -8.33
C GLU A 167 7.75 18.31 -9.52
N LEU A 168 6.72 17.49 -9.72
CA LEU A 168 6.62 16.60 -10.87
C LEU A 168 6.62 17.33 -12.20
N VAL A 169 5.98 18.50 -12.28
CA VAL A 169 5.96 19.36 -13.46
C VAL A 169 7.35 19.95 -13.72
N MET A 170 8.07 20.38 -12.68
CA MET A 170 9.42 20.93 -12.80
C MET A 170 10.43 19.89 -13.27
N ASP A 171 10.39 18.68 -12.70
CA ASP A 171 11.25 17.55 -13.12
C ASP A 171 10.98 17.15 -14.59
N GLY A 172 9.73 17.15 -15.02
CA GLY A 172 9.34 16.91 -16.40
C GLY A 172 9.87 17.95 -17.39
N ILE A 173 9.94 19.23 -16.98
CA ILE A 173 10.51 20.33 -17.79
C ILE A 173 12.03 20.20 -17.87
N GLN A 174 12.72 19.81 -16.79
CA GLN A 174 14.16 19.60 -16.81
C GLN A 174 14.55 18.40 -17.67
N ALA A 175 13.84 17.28 -17.60
CA ALA A 175 14.07 16.11 -18.43
C ALA A 175 13.88 16.40 -19.94
N ALA A 176 12.95 17.28 -20.30
CA ALA A 176 12.72 17.70 -21.68
C ALA A 176 13.74 18.76 -22.19
N GLY A 177 14.52 19.37 -21.31
CA GLY A 177 15.53 20.40 -21.63
C GLY A 177 16.95 19.87 -21.83
N GLU A 178 17.24 18.62 -21.49
CA GLU A 178 18.56 18.01 -21.62
C GLU A 178 18.81 17.32 -22.99
N ASP A 179 17.80 17.25 -23.84
CA ASP A 179 17.88 16.65 -25.20
C ASP A 179 18.00 17.70 -26.33
N VAL A 180 18.62 18.87 -26.08
CA VAL A 180 18.89 19.88 -27.13
C VAL A 180 20.37 20.13 -27.28
#